data_fd1d7854fb168c4546045752d71b52d2
#
_entry.id   fd1d7854fb168c4546045752d71b52d2
#
_cell.length_a   1.000
_cell.length_b   1.000
_cell.length_c   1.000
_cell.angle_alpha   90.00
_cell.angle_beta   90.00
_cell.angle_gamma   90.00
#
_symmetry.space_group_name_H-M   'P 1'
#
loop_
_entity.id
_entity.type
_entity.pdbx_description
1 polymer ?
#
loop_
_entity_poly.entity_id
_entity_poly.type
_entity_poly.pdbx_seq_one_letter_code
_entity_poly.pdbx_strand_id
1 'polypeptide(L)'
;MDKMVIVGGESLRGDVRISGSKNAALPILASALLVGGWNTFHNIPDLMDIKTIRKLLNSLGVEIEGQGTLRINAGVITSCEASYDLVRTMRASILVLGPLVARMGEARVSLPGGCAIGARPVNLHICLLYTSPSPRD
;
A
#
# COMPACT_ATOMS: atom_id res chain seq x y z
N MET A 1 -10.38 -0.79 -28.23
CA MET A 1 -9.01 -1.23 -27.88
C MET A 1 -8.09 -0.04 -28.08
N ASP A 2 -7.47 0.46 -27.01
CA ASP A 2 -6.60 1.63 -27.13
C ASP A 2 -5.32 1.22 -27.85
N LYS A 3 -4.83 2.11 -28.71
CA LYS A 3 -3.66 1.87 -29.55
C LYS A 3 -2.61 2.92 -29.24
N MET A 4 -1.40 2.49 -28.93
CA MET A 4 -0.26 3.37 -28.80
C MET A 4 0.58 3.29 -30.09
N VAL A 5 0.86 4.44 -30.70
CA VAL A 5 1.74 4.55 -31.86
C VAL A 5 2.94 5.38 -31.47
N ILE A 6 4.13 4.81 -31.68
CA ILE A 6 5.38 5.47 -31.35
C ILE A 6 6.16 5.67 -32.65
N VAL A 7 6.52 6.92 -32.95
CA VAL A 7 7.42 7.29 -34.06
C VAL A 7 8.74 7.69 -33.42
N GLY A 8 9.77 6.90 -33.67
CA GLY A 8 11.13 7.16 -33.21
C GLY A 8 11.95 7.94 -34.25
N GLY A 9 13.22 8.12 -33.98
CA GLY A 9 14.18 8.75 -34.93
C GLY A 9 14.92 9.96 -34.38
N GLU A 10 14.43 10.57 -33.27
CA GLU A 10 15.09 11.69 -32.63
C GLU A 10 16.00 11.23 -31.47
N SER A 11 17.19 11.82 -31.40
CA SER A 11 18.13 11.62 -30.28
C SER A 11 17.72 12.45 -29.10
N LEU A 12 17.34 11.81 -27.99
CA LEU A 12 16.94 12.51 -26.78
C LEU A 12 18.18 12.91 -25.97
N ARG A 13 18.25 14.19 -25.55
CA ARG A 13 19.25 14.74 -24.63
C ARG A 13 18.56 15.60 -23.58
N GLY A 14 18.90 15.41 -22.32
CA GLY A 14 18.33 16.16 -21.21
C GLY A 14 18.33 15.36 -19.92
N ASP A 15 17.93 16.04 -18.84
CA ASP A 15 17.81 15.46 -17.51
C ASP A 15 16.35 15.08 -17.25
N VAL A 16 16.15 13.87 -16.72
CA VAL A 16 14.83 13.36 -16.34
C VAL A 16 14.80 13.09 -14.84
N ARG A 17 13.94 13.79 -14.11
CA ARG A 17 13.70 13.49 -12.71
C ARG A 17 12.80 12.25 -12.61
N ILE A 18 13.34 11.18 -12.06
CA ILE A 18 12.62 9.94 -11.84
C ILE A 18 11.59 10.12 -10.72
N SER A 19 10.33 9.72 -10.98
CA SER A 19 9.29 9.67 -9.96
C SER A 19 9.51 8.51 -8.99
N GLY A 20 8.89 8.59 -7.80
CA GLY A 20 8.89 7.48 -6.86
C GLY A 20 8.30 6.20 -7.44
N SER A 21 8.79 5.05 -6.99
CA SER A 21 8.29 3.73 -7.40
C SER A 21 6.98 3.39 -6.68
N LYS A 22 5.94 3.01 -7.43
CA LYS A 22 4.67 2.50 -6.89
C LYS A 22 4.90 1.31 -5.94
N ASN A 23 5.68 0.34 -6.39
CA ASN A 23 5.87 -0.91 -5.67
C ASN A 23 6.70 -0.75 -4.38
N ALA A 24 7.49 0.31 -4.29
CA ALA A 24 8.15 0.70 -3.06
C ALA A 24 7.22 1.54 -2.15
N ALA A 25 6.47 2.47 -2.74
CA ALA A 25 5.60 3.36 -1.97
C ALA A 25 4.49 2.61 -1.21
N LEU A 26 3.88 1.59 -1.82
CA LEU A 26 2.76 0.86 -1.21
C LEU A 26 3.13 0.20 0.13
N PRO A 27 4.19 -0.64 0.25
CA PRO A 27 4.59 -1.19 1.55
C PRO A 27 5.09 -0.13 2.52
N ILE A 28 5.78 0.92 2.05
CA ILE A 28 6.24 2.02 2.90
C ILE A 28 5.05 2.76 3.52
N LEU A 29 4.00 3.06 2.75
CA LEU A 29 2.80 3.71 3.28
C LEU A 29 2.05 2.80 4.26
N ALA A 30 1.99 1.48 3.99
CA ALA A 30 1.41 0.52 4.92
C ALA A 30 2.20 0.43 6.24
N SER A 31 3.52 0.58 6.20
CA SER A 31 4.37 0.54 7.40
C SER A 31 4.11 1.71 8.37
N ALA A 32 3.47 2.80 7.92
CA ALA A 32 3.04 3.88 8.81
C ALA A 32 2.10 3.39 9.92
N LEU A 33 1.37 2.30 9.69
CA LEU A 33 0.53 1.67 10.72
C LEU A 33 1.32 1.16 11.93
N LEU A 34 2.61 0.84 11.77
CA LEU A 34 3.48 0.33 12.84
C LEU A 34 3.89 1.42 13.84
N VAL A 35 3.85 2.68 13.43
CA VAL A 35 4.37 3.80 14.22
C VAL A 35 3.24 4.77 14.57
N GLY A 36 3.08 5.07 15.85
CA GLY A 36 2.16 6.12 16.29
C GLY A 36 2.67 7.52 15.96
N GLY A 37 1.74 8.44 15.65
CA GLY A 37 2.06 9.83 15.36
C GLY A 37 2.37 10.12 13.89
N TRP A 38 2.88 11.32 13.61
CA TRP A 38 3.12 11.82 12.29
C TRP A 38 4.41 11.27 11.66
N ASN A 39 4.29 10.72 10.47
CA ASN A 39 5.40 10.28 9.61
C ASN A 39 5.32 11.03 8.29
N THR A 40 6.48 11.42 7.73
CA THR A 40 6.54 12.13 6.45
C THR A 40 7.24 11.28 5.40
N PHE A 41 6.59 11.11 4.26
CA PHE A 41 7.07 10.32 3.13
C PHE A 41 7.21 11.23 1.90
N HIS A 42 8.41 11.30 1.33
CA HIS A 42 8.72 12.12 0.17
C HIS A 42 8.68 11.32 -1.14
N ASN A 43 8.53 12.03 -2.25
CA ASN A 43 8.59 11.46 -3.60
C ASN A 43 7.57 10.33 -3.83
N ILE A 44 6.36 10.50 -3.30
CA ILE A 44 5.25 9.58 -3.52
C ILE A 44 4.61 9.87 -4.89
N PRO A 45 4.54 8.88 -5.80
CA PRO A 45 3.98 9.08 -7.13
C PRO A 45 2.46 9.28 -7.09
N ASP A 46 1.92 10.12 -8.00
CA ASP A 46 0.47 10.27 -8.15
C ASP A 46 -0.09 9.20 -9.08
N LEU A 47 -0.42 8.05 -8.50
CA LEU A 47 -0.95 6.89 -9.20
C LEU A 47 -2.24 6.40 -8.55
N MET A 48 -3.08 5.67 -9.31
CA MET A 48 -4.35 5.15 -8.83
C MET A 48 -4.18 4.25 -7.60
N ASP A 49 -3.17 3.38 -7.58
CA ASP A 49 -2.90 2.49 -6.44
C ASP A 49 -2.54 3.28 -5.17
N ILE A 50 -1.85 4.42 -5.32
CA ILE A 50 -1.56 5.31 -4.18
C ILE A 50 -2.84 5.95 -3.65
N LYS A 51 -3.75 6.36 -4.54
CA LYS A 51 -5.07 6.88 -4.13
C LYS A 51 -5.88 5.80 -3.41
N THR A 52 -5.80 4.56 -3.87
CA THR A 52 -6.49 3.42 -3.26
C THR A 52 -5.94 3.08 -1.88
N ILE A 53 -4.61 3.00 -1.70
CA ILE A 53 -4.05 2.72 -0.37
C ILE A 53 -4.32 3.87 0.62
N ARG A 54 -4.34 5.12 0.17
CA ARG A 54 -4.74 6.26 1.02
C ARG A 54 -6.18 6.10 1.51
N LYS A 55 -7.12 5.72 0.64
CA LYS A 55 -8.52 5.45 1.04
C LYS A 55 -8.59 4.30 2.04
N LEU A 56 -7.80 3.24 1.81
CA LEU A 56 -7.74 2.10 2.72
C LEU A 56 -7.21 2.51 4.10
N LEU A 57 -6.10 3.23 4.16
CA LEU A 57 -5.54 3.72 5.43
C LEU A 57 -6.50 4.67 6.15
N ASN A 58 -7.15 5.57 5.42
CA ASN A 58 -8.18 6.45 6.00
C ASN A 58 -9.35 5.65 6.59
N SER A 59 -9.79 4.55 5.95
CA SER A 59 -10.86 3.70 6.49
C SER A 59 -10.46 2.97 7.77
N LEU A 60 -9.18 2.83 8.04
CA LEU A 60 -8.65 2.29 9.29
C LEU A 60 -8.50 3.36 10.39
N GLY A 61 -8.82 4.63 10.10
CA GLY A 61 -8.70 5.75 11.03
C GLY A 61 -7.42 6.58 10.88
N VAL A 62 -6.58 6.29 9.89
CA VAL A 62 -5.32 7.01 9.67
C VAL A 62 -5.58 8.35 8.98
N GLU A 63 -5.00 9.41 9.51
CA GLU A 63 -5.04 10.75 8.90
C GLU A 63 -3.93 10.88 7.86
N ILE A 64 -4.26 11.41 6.67
CA ILE A 64 -3.30 11.58 5.57
C ILE A 64 -3.45 12.95 4.93
N GLU A 65 -2.35 13.69 4.90
CA GLU A 65 -2.25 15.02 4.32
C GLU A 65 -1.22 15.07 3.19
N GLY A 66 -1.40 16.03 2.26
CA GLY A 66 -0.43 16.35 1.21
C GLY A 66 -0.59 15.54 -0.07
N GLN A 67 0.28 15.87 -1.03
CA GLN A 67 0.38 15.25 -2.33
C GLN A 67 1.86 15.28 -2.77
N GLY A 68 2.37 14.18 -3.32
CA GLY A 68 3.81 14.05 -3.63
C GLY A 68 4.69 13.86 -2.37
N THR A 69 4.53 14.72 -1.38
CA THR A 69 4.98 14.49 -0.01
C THR A 69 3.74 14.25 0.84
N LEU A 70 3.67 13.09 1.47
CA LEU A 70 2.55 12.69 2.34
C LEU A 70 2.98 12.74 3.80
N ARG A 71 2.14 13.35 4.63
CA ARG A 71 2.20 13.24 6.10
C ARG A 71 1.10 12.30 6.55
N ILE A 72 1.47 11.31 7.33
CA ILE A 72 0.57 10.23 7.76
C ILE A 72 0.63 10.13 9.27
N ASN A 73 -0.53 10.20 9.91
CA ASN A 73 -0.68 10.00 11.33
C ASN A 73 -1.51 8.75 11.60
N ALA A 74 -0.86 7.72 12.09
CA ALA A 74 -1.51 6.49 12.54
C ALA A 74 -1.56 6.39 14.07
N GLY A 75 -1.63 7.52 14.77
CA GLY A 75 -1.72 7.57 16.24
C GLY A 75 -2.92 6.80 16.77
N VAL A 76 -4.06 6.95 16.12
CA VAL A 76 -5.31 6.25 16.43
C VAL A 76 -5.70 5.37 15.26
N ILE A 77 -5.91 4.07 15.50
CA ILE A 77 -6.48 3.13 14.55
C ILE A 77 -7.88 2.79 15.07
N THR A 78 -8.91 3.10 14.29
CA THR A 78 -10.31 2.94 14.66
C THR A 78 -10.92 1.63 14.17
N SER A 79 -10.28 0.96 13.20
CA SER A 79 -10.76 -0.29 12.62
C SER A 79 -9.59 -1.22 12.30
N CYS A 80 -9.77 -2.51 12.58
CA CYS A 80 -8.85 -3.58 12.18
C CYS A 80 -9.34 -4.31 10.91
N GLU A 81 -10.39 -3.78 10.25
CA GLU A 81 -11.01 -4.40 9.10
C GLU A 81 -10.77 -3.61 7.81
N ALA A 82 -10.13 -4.25 6.84
CA ALA A 82 -9.98 -3.73 5.48
C ALA A 82 -11.11 -4.28 4.60
N SER A 83 -12.04 -3.40 4.20
CA SER A 83 -13.25 -3.76 3.48
C SER A 83 -12.96 -4.38 2.11
N TYR A 84 -13.80 -5.34 1.70
CA TYR A 84 -13.69 -6.03 0.41
C TYR A 84 -13.65 -5.06 -0.78
N ASP A 85 -14.45 -4.00 -0.78
CA ASP A 85 -14.54 -3.07 -1.89
C ASP A 85 -13.22 -2.31 -2.17
N LEU A 86 -12.46 -2.02 -1.13
CA LEU A 86 -11.14 -1.40 -1.27
C LEU A 86 -10.07 -2.43 -1.61
N VAL A 87 -10.13 -3.61 -1.01
CA VAL A 87 -9.13 -4.68 -1.20
C VAL A 87 -9.21 -5.29 -2.59
N ARG A 88 -10.40 -5.51 -3.13
CA ARG A 88 -10.60 -6.12 -4.46
C ARG A 88 -9.97 -5.35 -5.61
N THR A 89 -9.83 -4.03 -5.47
CA THR A 89 -9.29 -3.15 -6.51
C THR A 89 -7.77 -3.07 -6.50
N MET A 90 -7.14 -3.41 -5.38
CA MET A 90 -5.70 -3.31 -5.24
C MET A 90 -5.15 -4.47 -4.40
N ARG A 91 -4.39 -5.35 -5.05
CA ARG A 91 -3.81 -6.50 -4.38
C ARG A 91 -2.86 -6.14 -3.22
N ALA A 92 -2.12 -5.04 -3.35
CA ALA A 92 -1.22 -4.55 -2.31
C ALA A 92 -1.94 -4.21 -0.99
N SER A 93 -3.28 -4.23 -0.96
CA SER A 93 -4.08 -4.08 0.27
C SER A 93 -3.74 -5.14 1.32
N ILE A 94 -3.25 -6.33 0.93
CA ILE A 94 -2.79 -7.36 1.87
C ILE A 94 -1.61 -6.88 2.74
N LEU A 95 -0.87 -5.87 2.30
CA LEU A 95 0.28 -5.35 3.04
C LEU A 95 -0.09 -4.70 4.38
N VAL A 96 -1.36 -4.33 4.59
CA VAL A 96 -1.81 -3.81 5.89
C VAL A 96 -2.01 -4.90 6.93
N LEU A 97 -2.11 -6.18 6.51
CA LEU A 97 -2.36 -7.32 7.41
C LEU A 97 -1.29 -7.42 8.51
N GLY A 98 -0.02 -7.48 8.13
CA GLY A 98 1.10 -7.58 9.07
C GLY A 98 1.15 -6.44 10.09
N PRO A 99 1.18 -5.19 9.63
CA PRO A 99 1.15 -4.03 10.52
C PRO A 99 -0.06 -3.98 11.46
N LEU A 100 -1.26 -4.31 11.00
CA LEU A 100 -2.45 -4.35 11.85
C LEU A 100 -2.34 -5.44 12.92
N VAL A 101 -1.94 -6.66 12.54
CA VAL A 101 -1.74 -7.74 13.52
C VAL A 101 -0.67 -7.37 14.53
N ALA A 102 0.46 -6.82 14.09
CA ALA A 102 1.56 -6.45 14.98
C ALA A 102 1.16 -5.38 16.00
N ARG A 103 0.32 -4.42 15.60
CA ARG A 103 -0.05 -3.29 16.45
C ARG A 103 -1.33 -3.52 17.25
N MET A 104 -2.34 -4.14 16.65
CA MET A 104 -3.68 -4.29 17.24
C MET A 104 -3.92 -5.69 17.82
N GLY A 105 -3.06 -6.66 17.50
CA GLY A 105 -3.23 -8.06 17.88
C GLY A 105 -4.19 -8.85 17.01
N GLU A 106 -5.00 -8.15 16.19
CA GLU A 106 -5.92 -8.77 15.23
C GLU A 106 -6.02 -7.94 13.94
N ALA A 107 -6.39 -8.59 12.84
CA ALA A 107 -6.74 -7.93 11.59
C ALA A 107 -7.70 -8.78 10.77
N ARG A 108 -8.59 -8.12 10.04
CA ARG A 108 -9.52 -8.73 9.09
C ARG A 108 -9.30 -8.08 7.73
N VAL A 109 -8.66 -8.80 6.84
CA VAL A 109 -8.37 -8.32 5.48
C VAL A 109 -8.99 -9.27 4.50
N SER A 110 -9.90 -8.80 3.67
CA SER A 110 -10.50 -9.61 2.61
C SER A 110 -9.42 -10.07 1.65
N LEU A 111 -9.55 -11.27 1.12
CA LEU A 111 -8.63 -11.74 0.09
C LEU A 111 -8.73 -10.86 -1.16
N PRO A 112 -7.62 -10.41 -1.70
CA PRO A 112 -7.63 -9.58 -2.90
C PRO A 112 -8.22 -10.37 -4.07
N GLY A 113 -9.09 -9.73 -4.85
CA GLY A 113 -9.66 -10.30 -6.07
C GLY A 113 -8.56 -10.73 -7.04
N GLY A 114 -8.84 -11.74 -7.87
CA GLY A 114 -7.89 -12.25 -8.86
C GLY A 114 -7.48 -11.16 -9.85
N CYS A 115 -6.19 -11.05 -10.10
CA CYS A 115 -5.69 -10.28 -11.25
C CYS A 115 -5.84 -11.15 -12.50
N ALA A 116 -6.22 -10.56 -13.64
CA ALA A 116 -6.35 -11.26 -14.93
C ALA A 116 -5.06 -11.98 -15.41
N ILE A 117 -3.93 -11.70 -14.77
CA ILE A 117 -2.60 -12.25 -15.11
C ILE A 117 -2.26 -13.54 -14.32
N GLY A 118 -3.18 -14.05 -13.49
CA GLY A 118 -2.98 -15.33 -12.78
C GLY A 118 -3.09 -15.27 -11.26
N ALA A 119 -3.18 -16.45 -10.65
CA ALA A 119 -3.22 -16.60 -9.21
C ALA A 119 -1.90 -16.13 -8.58
N ARG A 120 -1.98 -15.14 -7.71
CA ARG A 120 -0.85 -14.68 -6.93
C ARG A 120 -1.15 -14.97 -5.46
N PRO A 121 -0.62 -16.05 -4.93
CA PRO A 121 -0.97 -16.52 -3.60
C PRO A 121 -0.53 -15.52 -2.52
N VAL A 122 -1.38 -15.30 -1.54
CA VAL A 122 -1.07 -14.55 -0.30
C VAL A 122 -0.65 -15.49 0.84
N ASN A 123 -0.66 -16.80 0.58
CA ASN A 123 -0.32 -17.84 1.55
C ASN A 123 1.08 -17.68 2.15
N LEU A 124 2.05 -17.13 1.41
CA LEU A 124 3.38 -16.84 1.95
C LEU A 124 3.36 -15.76 3.03
N HIS A 125 2.55 -14.71 2.86
CA HIS A 125 2.35 -13.68 3.88
C HIS A 125 1.71 -14.27 5.14
N ILE A 126 0.69 -15.10 4.97
CA ILE A 126 -0.01 -15.75 6.08
C ILE A 126 0.93 -16.76 6.78
N CYS A 127 1.68 -17.55 6.01
CA CYS A 127 2.64 -18.51 6.56
C CYS A 127 3.71 -17.78 7.40
N LEU A 128 4.26 -16.69 6.91
CA LEU A 128 5.26 -15.91 7.63
C LEU A 128 4.70 -15.38 8.96
N LEU A 129 3.49 -14.80 8.94
CA LEU A 129 2.86 -14.28 10.15
C LEU A 129 2.53 -15.38 11.17
N TYR A 130 2.16 -16.58 10.68
CA TYR A 130 1.84 -17.72 11.54
C TYR A 130 3.08 -18.37 12.17
N THR A 131 4.20 -18.39 11.45
CA THR A 131 5.44 -19.06 11.89
C THR A 131 6.43 -18.13 12.58
N SER A 132 6.24 -16.80 12.47
CA SER A 132 7.11 -15.84 13.14
C SER A 132 6.85 -15.84 14.64
N PRO A 133 7.92 -15.89 15.48
CA PRO A 133 7.75 -15.77 16.92
C PRO A 133 7.12 -14.42 17.26
N SER A 134 6.11 -14.46 18.12
CA SER A 134 5.50 -13.24 18.63
C SER A 134 6.38 -12.64 19.72
N PRO A 135 6.56 -11.32 19.77
CA PRO A 135 7.23 -10.67 20.90
C PRO A 135 6.50 -10.84 22.24
N ARG A 136 5.30 -11.45 22.21
CA ARG A 136 4.46 -11.70 23.38
C ARG A 136 4.57 -13.15 23.89
N ASP A 137 5.28 -13.99 23.19
CA ASP A 137 5.63 -15.36 23.58
C ASP A 137 7.00 -15.37 24.28
#